data_99f081107b778e8a7c602a5629a1c9ff
#
_entry.id   99f081107b778e8a7c602a5629a1c9ff
#
_cell.length_a   1.000
_cell.length_b   1.000
_cell.length_c   1.000
_cell.angle_alpha   90.00
_cell.angle_beta   90.00
_cell.angle_gamma   90.00
#
_symmetry.space_group_name_H-M   'P 1'
#
loop_
_entity.id
_entity.type
_entity.pdbx_description
1 polymer ?
#
loop_
_entity_poly.entity_id
_entity_poly.type
_entity_poly.pdbx_seq_one_letter_code
_entity_poly.pdbx_strand_id
1 'polypeptide(L)'
;MPSREGNYHRRGPYFDGTNFASWKHKMKMHILGHNPAVWAIVCVGLQGDFFDGREPNREATADELKMLQYNAQACDIIFNGLCPEDFNKISRLENAKEIWDTLIDMHEGTDSVKESKLDVLRSQLDKFKMKDGEGVAEMYSRLALITNEIAGLGSEEMTDKFIIKKILRALDGKYDAVCTLIQMMPNYKDLKPTKVIGRIVAHEMSLKDKEELHKKV
;
A
#
# COMPACT_ATOMS: atom_id res chain seq x y z
N MET A 1 12.40 28.95 -24.84
CA MET A 1 12.61 27.90 -23.83
C MET A 1 11.37 27.02 -23.78
N PRO A 2 11.42 25.77 -24.19
CA PRO A 2 10.22 24.89 -24.10
C PRO A 2 10.02 24.47 -22.64
N SER A 3 8.78 24.60 -22.17
CA SER A 3 8.30 24.29 -20.83
C SER A 3 8.51 22.82 -20.47
N ARG A 4 9.08 22.60 -19.30
CA ARG A 4 9.39 21.28 -18.69
C ARG A 4 8.16 20.55 -18.11
N GLU A 5 6.94 20.89 -18.48
CA GLU A 5 5.70 20.38 -17.86
C GLU A 5 5.17 19.04 -18.41
N GLY A 6 5.85 18.43 -19.39
CA GLY A 6 5.32 17.25 -20.12
C GLY A 6 5.70 15.87 -19.57
N ASN A 7 6.47 15.70 -18.49
CA ASN A 7 7.13 14.42 -18.20
C ASN A 7 6.87 13.80 -16.81
N TYR A 8 5.98 14.37 -15.99
CA TYR A 8 5.69 13.83 -14.65
C TYR A 8 4.85 12.53 -14.67
N HIS A 9 4.10 12.26 -15.73
CA HIS A 9 3.25 11.06 -15.84
C HIS A 9 3.95 9.80 -16.38
N ARG A 10 5.24 9.86 -16.72
CA ARG A 10 5.99 8.72 -17.29
C ARG A 10 6.98 8.05 -16.37
N ARG A 11 7.24 8.59 -15.19
CA ARG A 11 8.13 7.92 -14.22
C ARG A 11 7.31 6.98 -13.34
N GLY A 12 7.65 5.70 -13.39
CA GLY A 12 7.06 4.67 -12.52
C GLY A 12 7.30 4.97 -11.04
N PRO A 13 6.58 4.28 -10.14
CA PRO A 13 6.80 4.35 -8.70
C PRO A 13 8.23 3.93 -8.36
N TYR A 14 8.97 4.75 -7.62
CA TYR A 14 10.31 4.44 -7.17
C TYR A 14 10.28 3.87 -5.75
N PHE A 15 11.01 2.79 -5.52
CA PHE A 15 11.22 2.14 -4.24
C PHE A 15 12.56 2.59 -3.65
N ASP A 16 12.50 3.20 -2.50
CA ASP A 16 13.66 3.75 -1.76
C ASP A 16 14.14 2.82 -0.62
N GLY A 17 13.61 1.61 -0.54
CA GLY A 17 13.86 0.64 0.53
C GLY A 17 12.85 0.69 1.67
N THR A 18 11.87 1.62 1.65
CA THR A 18 10.86 1.76 2.70
C THR A 18 9.44 1.49 2.18
N ASN A 19 8.55 1.01 3.05
CA ASN A 19 7.12 0.78 2.76
C ASN A 19 6.88 0.00 1.45
N PHE A 20 7.45 -1.21 1.36
CA PHE A 20 7.33 -2.08 0.19
C PHE A 20 5.88 -2.35 -0.21
N ALA A 21 4.97 -2.53 0.75
CA ALA A 21 3.55 -2.77 0.46
C ALA A 21 2.90 -1.63 -0.35
N SER A 22 3.20 -0.38 -0.01
CA SER A 22 2.72 0.79 -0.75
C SER A 22 3.32 0.86 -2.15
N TRP A 23 4.64 0.64 -2.27
CA TRP A 23 5.31 0.61 -3.57
C TRP A 23 4.76 -0.53 -4.45
N LYS A 24 4.63 -1.74 -3.92
CA LYS A 24 4.08 -2.91 -4.61
C LYS A 24 2.70 -2.61 -5.21
N HIS A 25 1.82 -1.99 -4.43
CA HIS A 25 0.49 -1.60 -4.91
C HIS A 25 0.55 -0.55 -6.04
N LYS A 26 1.35 0.50 -5.88
CA LYS A 26 1.53 1.54 -6.89
C LYS A 26 2.13 0.99 -8.18
N MET A 27 3.15 0.12 -8.08
CA MET A 27 3.81 -0.51 -9.22
C MET A 27 2.84 -1.42 -9.98
N LYS A 28 2.05 -2.24 -9.28
CA LYS A 28 0.96 -3.02 -9.89
C LYS A 28 0.03 -2.14 -10.69
N MET A 29 -0.47 -1.04 -10.10
CA MET A 29 -1.39 -0.13 -10.78
C MET A 29 -0.74 0.59 -11.96
N HIS A 30 0.55 0.92 -11.85
CA HIS A 30 1.31 1.52 -12.93
C HIS A 30 1.47 0.58 -14.13
N ILE A 31 1.84 -0.68 -13.90
CA ILE A 31 1.95 -1.70 -14.95
C ILE A 31 0.59 -1.97 -15.60
N LEU A 32 -0.47 -2.14 -14.80
CA LEU A 32 -1.85 -2.32 -15.30
C LEU A 32 -2.32 -1.14 -16.16
N GLY A 33 -2.00 0.08 -15.75
CA GLY A 33 -2.34 1.30 -16.50
C GLY A 33 -1.57 1.44 -17.82
N HIS A 34 -0.37 0.84 -17.93
CA HIS A 34 0.39 0.76 -19.18
C HIS A 34 -0.18 -0.29 -20.12
N ASN A 35 -0.27 -1.54 -19.65
CA ASN A 35 -0.81 -2.65 -20.43
C ASN A 35 -1.17 -3.82 -19.50
N PRO A 36 -2.45 -4.22 -19.40
CA PRO A 36 -2.88 -5.37 -18.61
C PRO A 36 -2.19 -6.69 -19.00
N ALA A 37 -1.79 -6.87 -20.27
CA ALA A 37 -1.08 -8.07 -20.71
C ALA A 37 0.34 -8.15 -20.13
N VAL A 38 1.00 -7.01 -19.90
CA VAL A 38 2.30 -6.95 -19.20
C VAL A 38 2.14 -7.39 -17.75
N TRP A 39 1.06 -6.94 -17.06
CA TRP A 39 0.78 -7.41 -15.70
C TRP A 39 0.44 -8.91 -15.65
N ALA A 40 -0.25 -9.45 -16.66
CA ALA A 40 -0.53 -10.88 -16.75
C ALA A 40 0.77 -11.70 -16.77
N ILE A 41 1.80 -11.26 -17.51
CA ILE A 41 3.13 -11.91 -17.51
C ILE A 41 3.80 -11.85 -16.13
N VAL A 42 3.68 -10.73 -15.40
CA VAL A 42 4.19 -10.66 -14.01
C VAL A 42 3.50 -11.68 -13.10
N CYS A 43 2.21 -11.95 -13.31
CA CYS A 43 1.46 -12.91 -12.49
C CYS A 43 1.77 -14.36 -12.85
N VAL A 44 1.82 -14.71 -14.14
CA VAL A 44 1.88 -16.12 -14.57
C VAL A 44 3.25 -16.53 -15.13
N GLY A 45 4.10 -15.58 -15.51
CA GLY A 45 5.39 -15.82 -16.14
C GLY A 45 5.28 -16.20 -17.62
N LEU A 46 6.43 -16.54 -18.19
CA LEU A 46 6.52 -17.14 -19.52
C LEU A 46 6.14 -18.61 -19.43
N GLN A 47 5.14 -19.04 -20.20
CA GLN A 47 4.59 -20.39 -20.17
C GLN A 47 4.58 -21.04 -21.57
N GLY A 48 4.77 -22.33 -21.61
CA GLY A 48 4.71 -23.14 -22.82
C GLY A 48 6.01 -23.88 -23.11
N ASP A 49 5.95 -24.91 -23.96
CA ASP A 49 7.06 -25.84 -24.23
C ASP A 49 8.30 -25.14 -24.81
N PHE A 50 8.11 -24.02 -25.50
CA PHE A 50 9.21 -23.17 -25.98
C PHE A 50 10.02 -22.58 -24.84
N PHE A 51 9.39 -22.08 -23.79
CA PHE A 51 10.07 -21.47 -22.64
C PHE A 51 10.59 -22.51 -21.65
N ASP A 52 9.95 -23.67 -21.60
CA ASP A 52 10.38 -24.81 -20.74
C ASP A 52 11.57 -25.59 -21.34
N GLY A 53 12.06 -25.19 -22.52
CA GLY A 53 13.17 -25.84 -23.20
C GLY A 53 12.84 -27.23 -23.77
N ARG A 54 11.54 -27.59 -23.88
CA ARG A 54 11.09 -28.87 -24.41
C ARG A 54 11.20 -28.95 -25.93
N GLU A 55 11.19 -27.77 -26.59
CA GLU A 55 11.33 -27.64 -28.05
C GLU A 55 12.44 -26.63 -28.41
N PRO A 56 13.71 -26.92 -28.10
CA PRO A 56 14.79 -25.93 -28.17
C PRO A 56 15.19 -25.51 -29.61
N ASN A 57 14.74 -26.24 -30.63
CA ASN A 57 15.17 -26.04 -32.02
C ASN A 57 14.09 -25.52 -32.95
N ARG A 58 12.93 -25.08 -32.45
CA ARG A 58 11.90 -24.44 -33.27
C ARG A 58 11.95 -22.91 -33.12
N GLU A 59 11.53 -22.24 -34.17
CA GLU A 59 11.30 -20.79 -34.11
C GLU A 59 10.13 -20.45 -33.20
N ALA A 60 10.25 -19.30 -32.50
CA ALA A 60 9.17 -18.80 -31.67
C ALA A 60 7.97 -18.39 -32.51
N THR A 61 6.80 -18.71 -32.08
CA THR A 61 5.53 -18.24 -32.68
C THR A 61 5.33 -16.76 -32.43
N ALA A 62 4.43 -16.13 -33.19
CA ALA A 62 4.07 -14.71 -32.99
C ALA A 62 3.54 -14.42 -31.55
N ASP A 63 2.84 -15.36 -30.94
CA ASP A 63 2.32 -15.19 -29.59
C ASP A 63 3.44 -15.33 -28.53
N GLU A 64 4.38 -16.24 -28.73
CA GLU A 64 5.55 -16.36 -27.85
C GLU A 64 6.49 -15.13 -27.95
N LEU A 65 6.67 -14.57 -29.15
CA LEU A 65 7.37 -13.30 -29.31
C LEU A 65 6.69 -12.14 -28.59
N LYS A 66 5.35 -12.09 -28.61
CA LYS A 66 4.61 -11.09 -27.79
C LYS A 66 4.80 -11.31 -26.30
N MET A 67 4.79 -12.57 -25.83
CA MET A 67 5.05 -12.87 -24.41
C MET A 67 6.44 -12.42 -24.00
N LEU A 68 7.47 -12.66 -24.82
CA LEU A 68 8.84 -12.16 -24.60
C LEU A 68 8.88 -10.62 -24.54
N GLN A 69 8.18 -9.96 -25.46
CA GLN A 69 8.08 -8.50 -25.46
C GLN A 69 7.42 -7.97 -24.17
N TYR A 70 6.32 -8.57 -23.71
CA TYR A 70 5.65 -8.17 -22.48
C TYR A 70 6.50 -8.46 -21.26
N ASN A 71 7.24 -9.57 -21.24
CA ASN A 71 8.20 -9.88 -20.19
C ASN A 71 9.31 -8.81 -20.11
N ALA A 72 9.92 -8.46 -21.24
CA ALA A 72 10.95 -7.42 -21.29
C ALA A 72 10.42 -6.07 -20.84
N GLN A 73 9.18 -5.69 -21.23
CA GLN A 73 8.54 -4.46 -20.76
C GLN A 73 8.29 -4.48 -19.25
N ALA A 74 7.85 -5.61 -18.69
CA ALA A 74 7.65 -5.75 -17.26
C ALA A 74 8.96 -5.61 -16.49
N CYS A 75 10.02 -6.29 -16.95
CA CYS A 75 11.35 -6.19 -16.35
C CYS A 75 11.88 -4.75 -16.35
N ASP A 76 11.78 -4.06 -17.49
CA ASP A 76 12.21 -2.66 -17.62
C ASP A 76 11.46 -1.74 -16.64
N ILE A 77 10.13 -1.86 -16.57
CA ILE A 77 9.32 -1.07 -15.64
C ILE A 77 9.70 -1.33 -14.18
N ILE A 78 9.87 -2.60 -13.80
CA ILE A 78 10.22 -2.98 -12.42
C ILE A 78 11.64 -2.49 -12.09
N PHE A 79 12.62 -2.74 -12.92
CA PHE A 79 14.01 -2.35 -12.70
C PHE A 79 14.19 -0.85 -12.54
N ASN A 80 13.51 -0.05 -13.38
CA ASN A 80 13.54 1.41 -13.29
C ASN A 80 12.84 1.96 -12.03
N GLY A 81 12.04 1.14 -11.37
CA GLY A 81 11.34 1.47 -10.12
C GLY A 81 12.07 1.07 -8.84
N LEU A 82 13.31 0.57 -8.91
CA LEU A 82 14.04 0.05 -7.74
C LEU A 82 15.25 0.91 -7.39
N CYS A 83 15.59 0.94 -6.08
CA CYS A 83 16.88 1.43 -5.62
C CYS A 83 18.03 0.51 -6.05
N PRO A 84 19.28 1.02 -6.14
CA PRO A 84 20.44 0.23 -6.58
C PRO A 84 20.68 -1.03 -5.74
N GLU A 85 20.39 -0.98 -4.44
CA GLU A 85 20.60 -2.09 -3.52
C GLU A 85 19.71 -3.30 -3.88
N ASP A 86 18.44 -3.06 -4.19
CA ASP A 86 17.51 -4.13 -4.55
C ASP A 86 17.69 -4.57 -6.00
N PHE A 87 17.93 -3.63 -6.92
CA PHE A 87 18.28 -3.98 -8.29
C PHE A 87 19.47 -4.94 -8.37
N ASN A 88 20.54 -4.67 -7.62
CA ASN A 88 21.76 -5.52 -7.64
C ASN A 88 21.49 -6.97 -7.22
N LYS A 89 20.50 -7.21 -6.34
CA LYS A 89 20.15 -8.55 -5.86
C LYS A 89 19.43 -9.38 -6.92
N ILE A 90 18.69 -8.73 -7.83
CA ILE A 90 17.83 -9.39 -8.83
C ILE A 90 18.29 -9.16 -10.28
N SER A 91 19.38 -8.41 -10.48
CA SER A 91 19.87 -7.99 -11.82
C SER A 91 20.19 -9.12 -12.80
N ARG A 92 20.30 -10.36 -12.31
CA ARG A 92 20.55 -11.55 -13.13
C ARG A 92 19.27 -12.25 -13.57
N LEU A 93 18.12 -11.85 -13.03
CA LEU A 93 16.85 -12.47 -13.37
C LEU A 93 16.29 -11.81 -14.63
N GLU A 94 15.77 -12.64 -15.54
CA GLU A 94 15.22 -12.21 -16.84
C GLU A 94 13.72 -12.48 -16.96
N ASN A 95 13.12 -13.18 -16.00
CA ASN A 95 11.70 -13.47 -15.95
C ASN A 95 11.00 -12.50 -14.99
N ALA A 96 10.05 -11.72 -15.50
CA ALA A 96 9.35 -10.71 -14.71
C ALA A 96 8.59 -11.29 -13.50
N LYS A 97 8.05 -12.51 -13.62
CA LYS A 97 7.42 -13.20 -12.50
C LYS A 97 8.43 -13.55 -11.41
N GLU A 98 9.56 -14.12 -11.79
CA GLU A 98 10.62 -14.49 -10.85
C GLU A 98 11.19 -13.25 -10.14
N ILE A 99 11.38 -12.14 -10.87
CA ILE A 99 11.79 -10.84 -10.32
C ILE A 99 10.78 -10.37 -9.28
N TRP A 100 9.49 -10.41 -9.62
CA TRP A 100 8.42 -9.93 -8.75
C TRP A 100 8.28 -10.79 -7.49
N ASP A 101 8.29 -12.11 -7.64
CA ASP A 101 8.22 -13.05 -6.54
C ASP A 101 9.43 -12.92 -5.60
N THR A 102 10.66 -12.79 -6.17
CA THR A 102 11.88 -12.56 -5.40
C THR A 102 11.81 -11.26 -4.59
N LEU A 103 11.31 -10.18 -5.16
CA LEU A 103 11.12 -8.91 -4.45
C LEU A 103 10.12 -9.06 -3.29
N ILE A 104 9.02 -9.80 -3.50
CA ILE A 104 8.06 -10.10 -2.45
C ILE A 104 8.75 -10.90 -1.33
N ASP A 105 9.47 -11.96 -1.66
CA ASP A 105 10.16 -12.79 -0.67
C ASP A 105 11.23 -12.01 0.11
N MET A 106 11.94 -11.11 -0.55
CA MET A 106 12.97 -10.28 0.09
C MET A 106 12.38 -9.29 1.10
N HIS A 107 11.24 -8.66 0.78
CA HIS A 107 10.69 -7.55 1.58
C HIS A 107 9.53 -7.96 2.49
N GLU A 108 8.73 -8.93 2.09
CA GLU A 108 7.63 -9.47 2.90
C GLU A 108 8.06 -10.71 3.67
N GLY A 109 9.03 -11.45 3.14
CA GLY A 109 9.53 -12.70 3.69
C GLY A 109 8.67 -13.91 3.33
N THR A 110 9.12 -15.09 3.78
CA THR A 110 8.35 -16.33 3.68
C THR A 110 7.06 -16.23 4.50
N ASP A 111 6.10 -17.14 4.30
CA ASP A 111 4.84 -17.13 5.02
C ASP A 111 5.01 -17.09 6.54
N SER A 112 6.02 -17.78 7.08
CA SER A 112 6.36 -17.71 8.51
C SER A 112 6.84 -16.33 8.96
N VAL A 113 7.62 -15.63 8.14
CA VAL A 113 8.09 -14.28 8.44
C VAL A 113 6.94 -13.28 8.31
N LYS A 114 6.06 -13.45 7.31
CA LYS A 114 4.83 -12.64 7.16
C LYS A 114 3.94 -12.77 8.40
N GLU A 115 3.70 -13.99 8.88
CA GLU A 115 2.88 -14.22 10.08
C GLU A 115 3.50 -13.58 11.32
N SER A 116 4.82 -13.72 11.51
CA SER A 116 5.52 -13.05 12.62
C SER A 116 5.42 -11.52 12.55
N LYS A 117 5.51 -10.93 11.34
CA LYS A 117 5.29 -9.48 11.13
C LYS A 117 3.85 -9.08 11.44
N LEU A 118 2.87 -9.87 11.00
CA LEU A 118 1.46 -9.65 11.29
C LEU A 118 1.19 -9.64 12.79
N ASP A 119 1.76 -10.56 13.54
CA ASP A 119 1.60 -10.64 15.00
C ASP A 119 2.16 -9.40 15.70
N VAL A 120 3.33 -8.92 15.28
CA VAL A 120 3.91 -7.68 15.80
C VAL A 120 3.01 -6.48 15.49
N LEU A 121 2.53 -6.36 14.26
CA LEU A 121 1.64 -5.27 13.83
C LEU A 121 0.28 -5.31 14.55
N ARG A 122 -0.30 -6.51 14.75
CA ARG A 122 -1.52 -6.73 15.54
C ARG A 122 -1.32 -6.28 16.98
N SER A 123 -0.19 -6.64 17.59
CA SER A 123 0.15 -6.21 18.95
C SER A 123 0.30 -4.68 19.06
N GLN A 124 0.92 -4.03 18.07
CA GLN A 124 0.99 -2.58 18.00
C GLN A 124 -0.39 -1.95 17.85
N LEU A 125 -1.21 -2.53 16.98
CA LEU A 125 -2.58 -2.08 16.75
C LEU A 125 -3.43 -2.24 18.04
N ASP A 126 -3.28 -3.31 18.79
CA ASP A 126 -4.02 -3.53 20.03
C ASP A 126 -3.71 -2.50 21.11
N LYS A 127 -2.46 -2.12 21.21
CA LYS A 127 -1.98 -1.08 22.15
C LYS A 127 -2.13 0.34 21.60
N PHE A 128 -2.63 0.49 20.37
CA PHE A 128 -2.69 1.79 19.70
C PHE A 128 -3.66 2.74 20.42
N LYS A 129 -3.12 3.91 20.79
CA LYS A 129 -3.86 5.03 21.39
C LYS A 129 -3.33 6.36 20.86
N MET A 130 -4.13 7.39 20.98
CA MET A 130 -3.73 8.77 20.78
C MET A 130 -2.62 9.12 21.78
N LYS A 131 -1.62 9.87 21.34
CA LYS A 131 -0.52 10.33 22.20
C LYS A 131 -0.87 11.68 22.83
N ASP A 132 -0.24 11.99 23.96
CA ASP A 132 -0.40 13.28 24.60
C ASP A 132 0.01 14.41 23.65
N GLY A 133 -0.87 15.39 23.48
CA GLY A 133 -0.65 16.53 22.58
C GLY A 133 -0.80 16.23 21.07
N GLU A 134 -1.07 14.98 20.69
CA GLU A 134 -1.26 14.60 19.29
C GLU A 134 -2.62 15.12 18.77
N GLY A 135 -2.65 15.60 17.51
CA GLY A 135 -3.88 15.93 16.80
C GLY A 135 -4.57 14.69 16.24
N VAL A 136 -5.88 14.79 16.02
CA VAL A 136 -6.70 13.68 15.49
C VAL A 136 -6.21 13.24 14.10
N ALA A 137 -5.81 14.18 13.24
CA ALA A 137 -5.30 13.89 11.90
C ALA A 137 -3.95 13.14 11.94
N GLU A 138 -3.06 13.51 12.87
CA GLU A 138 -1.77 12.86 13.08
C GLU A 138 -1.94 11.43 13.60
N MET A 139 -2.80 11.26 14.61
CA MET A 139 -3.19 9.94 15.13
C MET A 139 -3.70 9.04 14.01
N TYR A 140 -4.62 9.56 13.16
CA TYR A 140 -5.16 8.78 12.05
C TYR A 140 -4.10 8.40 11.03
N SER A 141 -3.15 9.30 10.73
CA SER A 141 -2.04 8.99 9.84
C SER A 141 -1.17 7.85 10.37
N ARG A 142 -0.87 7.83 11.67
CA ARG A 142 -0.15 6.73 12.32
C ARG A 142 -0.94 5.41 12.27
N LEU A 143 -2.26 5.47 12.52
CA LEU A 143 -3.12 4.29 12.44
C LEU A 143 -3.16 3.74 11.02
N ALA A 144 -3.28 4.61 10.02
CA ALA A 144 -3.31 4.23 8.61
C ALA A 144 -2.03 3.52 8.16
N LEU A 145 -0.86 3.91 8.66
CA LEU A 145 0.40 3.21 8.37
C LEU A 145 0.34 1.75 8.82
N ILE A 146 -0.07 1.49 10.06
CA ILE A 146 -0.15 0.14 10.62
C ILE A 146 -1.21 -0.69 9.87
N THR A 147 -2.41 -0.14 9.67
CA THR A 147 -3.50 -0.88 9.01
C THR A 147 -3.23 -1.18 7.55
N ASN A 148 -2.57 -0.26 6.83
CA ASN A 148 -2.15 -0.48 5.44
C ASN A 148 -1.03 -1.53 5.34
N GLU A 149 -0.12 -1.58 6.30
CA GLU A 149 0.94 -2.60 6.33
C GLU A 149 0.35 -3.98 6.59
N ILE A 150 -0.59 -4.12 7.54
CA ILE A 150 -1.32 -5.37 7.79
C ILE A 150 -2.08 -5.82 6.52
N ALA A 151 -2.81 -4.91 5.88
CA ALA A 151 -3.53 -5.23 4.64
C ALA A 151 -2.57 -5.60 3.49
N GLY A 152 -1.41 -4.95 3.41
CA GLY A 152 -0.36 -5.23 2.44
C GLY A 152 0.26 -6.62 2.56
N LEU A 153 0.27 -7.19 3.77
CA LEU A 153 0.67 -8.57 4.04
C LEU A 153 -0.42 -9.60 3.75
N GLY A 154 -1.56 -9.19 3.18
CA GLY A 154 -2.64 -10.07 2.73
C GLY A 154 -3.74 -10.32 3.77
N SER A 155 -3.76 -9.62 4.90
CA SER A 155 -4.82 -9.74 5.90
C SER A 155 -6.09 -9.00 5.47
N GLU A 156 -7.23 -9.68 5.48
CA GLU A 156 -8.56 -9.13 5.16
C GLU A 156 -9.28 -8.49 6.36
N GLU A 157 -8.63 -8.45 7.52
CA GLU A 157 -9.23 -7.97 8.77
C GLU A 157 -9.48 -6.46 8.78
N MET A 158 -8.75 -5.68 7.97
CA MET A 158 -8.73 -4.22 7.98
C MET A 158 -9.94 -3.61 7.26
N THR A 159 -11.14 -4.00 7.66
CA THR A 159 -12.40 -3.43 7.14
C THR A 159 -12.63 -2.02 7.66
N ASP A 160 -13.38 -1.19 6.90
CA ASP A 160 -13.77 0.16 7.33
C ASP A 160 -14.38 0.16 8.73
N LYS A 161 -15.25 -0.81 9.01
CA LYS A 161 -15.89 -0.96 10.32
C LYS A 161 -14.89 -1.25 11.44
N PHE A 162 -13.88 -2.09 11.19
CA PHE A 162 -12.82 -2.37 12.14
C PHE A 162 -11.99 -1.12 12.41
N ILE A 163 -11.58 -0.41 11.36
CA ILE A 163 -10.78 0.82 11.44
C ILE A 163 -11.54 1.89 12.23
N ILE A 164 -12.84 2.11 11.95
CA ILE A 164 -13.67 3.07 12.68
C ILE A 164 -13.72 2.71 14.17
N LYS A 165 -13.97 1.45 14.50
CA LYS A 165 -13.98 0.99 15.90
C LYS A 165 -12.65 1.25 16.59
N LYS A 166 -11.53 1.08 15.87
CA LYS A 166 -10.19 1.33 16.41
C LYS A 166 -9.95 2.82 16.61
N ILE A 167 -10.35 3.68 15.65
CA ILE A 167 -10.28 5.14 15.78
C ILE A 167 -10.98 5.58 17.08
N LEU A 168 -12.25 5.22 17.24
CA LEU A 168 -13.06 5.67 18.37
C LEU A 168 -12.53 5.20 19.74
N ARG A 169 -11.85 4.05 19.78
CA ARG A 169 -11.23 3.52 21.00
C ARG A 169 -9.85 4.10 21.30
N ALA A 170 -9.20 4.68 20.30
CA ALA A 170 -7.87 5.24 20.41
C ALA A 170 -7.86 6.69 20.91
N LEU A 171 -8.97 7.38 20.84
CA LEU A 171 -9.13 8.79 21.22
C LEU A 171 -9.16 8.97 22.75
N ASP A 172 -8.73 10.16 23.18
CA ASP A 172 -8.83 10.60 24.56
C ASP A 172 -10.24 10.93 24.98
N GLY A 173 -10.54 10.93 26.29
CA GLY A 173 -11.86 11.22 26.86
C GLY A 173 -12.47 12.57 26.48
N LYS A 174 -11.64 13.57 26.10
CA LYS A 174 -12.16 14.86 25.59
C LYS A 174 -12.98 14.73 24.30
N TYR A 175 -12.88 13.59 23.59
CA TYR A 175 -13.64 13.29 22.39
C TYR A 175 -14.86 12.37 22.64
N ASP A 176 -15.15 11.96 23.89
CA ASP A 176 -16.23 11.02 24.20
C ASP A 176 -17.60 11.49 23.68
N ALA A 177 -17.88 12.78 23.78
CA ALA A 177 -19.13 13.34 23.30
C ALA A 177 -19.33 13.15 21.78
N VAL A 178 -18.31 13.45 20.97
CA VAL A 178 -18.39 13.27 19.51
C VAL A 178 -18.35 11.79 19.14
N CYS A 179 -17.63 10.94 19.87
CA CYS A 179 -17.62 9.49 19.67
C CYS A 179 -19.04 8.91 19.89
N THR A 180 -19.71 9.30 20.96
CA THR A 180 -21.09 8.88 21.27
C THR A 180 -22.05 9.32 20.14
N LEU A 181 -21.97 10.57 19.71
CA LEU A 181 -22.81 11.07 18.60
C LEU A 181 -22.61 10.28 17.31
N ILE A 182 -21.35 9.93 16.97
CA ILE A 182 -21.03 9.12 15.79
C ILE A 182 -21.64 7.71 15.91
N GLN A 183 -21.54 7.07 17.07
CA GLN A 183 -22.06 5.73 17.32
C GLN A 183 -23.61 5.68 17.30
N MET A 184 -24.27 6.76 17.64
CA MET A 184 -25.74 6.88 17.62
C MET A 184 -26.31 7.10 16.21
N MET A 185 -25.50 7.33 15.19
CA MET A 185 -25.99 7.53 13.83
C MET A 185 -26.62 6.26 13.25
N PRO A 186 -27.76 6.35 12.58
CA PRO A 186 -28.43 5.18 11.99
C PRO A 186 -27.56 4.41 10.99
N ASN A 187 -26.68 5.11 10.26
CA ASN A 187 -25.76 4.58 9.24
C ASN A 187 -24.32 4.44 9.73
N TYR A 188 -24.10 4.38 11.03
CA TYR A 188 -22.76 4.27 11.63
C TYR A 188 -21.91 3.15 11.01
N LYS A 189 -22.55 2.01 10.70
CA LYS A 189 -21.87 0.81 10.18
C LYS A 189 -21.37 0.96 8.74
N ASP A 190 -21.93 1.93 8.00
CA ASP A 190 -21.64 2.16 6.57
C ASP A 190 -20.76 3.40 6.34
N LEU A 191 -20.34 4.04 7.45
CA LEU A 191 -19.45 5.19 7.36
C LEU A 191 -18.06 4.77 6.86
N LYS A 192 -17.42 5.70 6.15
CA LYS A 192 -15.99 5.59 5.80
C LYS A 192 -15.12 6.17 6.91
N PRO A 193 -13.95 5.61 7.22
CA PRO A 193 -13.03 6.15 8.22
C PRO A 193 -12.73 7.65 8.03
N THR A 194 -12.55 8.09 6.79
CA THR A 194 -12.31 9.51 6.45
C THR A 194 -13.44 10.43 6.85
N LYS A 195 -14.70 9.97 6.76
CA LYS A 195 -15.87 10.74 7.20
C LYS A 195 -15.93 10.86 8.72
N VAL A 196 -15.57 9.80 9.42
CA VAL A 196 -15.50 9.78 10.89
C VAL A 196 -14.41 10.75 11.36
N ILE A 197 -13.22 10.66 10.81
CA ILE A 197 -12.10 11.55 11.13
C ILE A 197 -12.46 13.01 10.86
N GLY A 198 -13.06 13.34 9.71
CA GLY A 198 -13.46 14.71 9.40
C GLY A 198 -14.41 15.31 10.46
N ARG A 199 -15.32 14.52 11.03
CA ARG A 199 -16.22 14.98 12.11
C ARG A 199 -15.48 15.20 13.43
N ILE A 200 -14.54 14.32 13.77
CA ILE A 200 -13.76 14.43 15.00
C ILE A 200 -12.80 15.62 14.92
N VAL A 201 -12.19 15.87 13.77
CA VAL A 201 -11.35 17.05 13.52
C VAL A 201 -12.16 18.34 13.64
N ALA A 202 -13.36 18.38 13.08
CA ALA A 202 -14.24 19.55 13.25
C ALA A 202 -14.60 19.82 14.74
N HIS A 203 -14.81 18.75 15.51
CA HIS A 203 -15.01 18.87 16.96
C HIS A 203 -13.73 19.35 17.67
N GLU A 204 -12.56 18.83 17.30
CA GLU A 204 -11.26 19.27 17.84
C GLU A 204 -11.04 20.78 17.65
N MET A 205 -11.35 21.29 16.45
CA MET A 205 -11.26 22.74 16.19
C MET A 205 -12.19 23.53 17.12
N SER A 206 -13.44 23.09 17.29
CA SER A 206 -14.38 23.73 18.22
C SER A 206 -13.94 23.72 19.69
N LEU A 207 -13.22 22.66 20.12
CA LEU A 207 -12.63 22.61 21.47
C LEU A 207 -11.49 23.63 21.62
N LYS A 208 -10.60 23.74 20.62
CA LYS A 208 -9.51 24.71 20.62
C LYS A 208 -10.00 26.16 20.68
N ASP A 209 -11.01 26.48 19.87
CA ASP A 209 -11.63 27.82 19.87
C ASP A 209 -12.20 28.20 21.26
N LYS A 210 -12.84 27.24 21.93
CA LYS A 210 -13.37 27.45 23.30
C LYS A 210 -12.27 27.65 24.33
N GLU A 211 -11.17 26.88 24.26
CA GLU A 211 -10.03 27.04 25.16
C GLU A 211 -9.34 28.40 24.98
N GLU A 212 -9.23 28.89 23.72
CA GLU A 212 -8.65 30.21 23.44
C GLU A 212 -9.52 31.34 23.97
N LEU A 213 -10.84 31.21 23.87
CA LEU A 213 -11.79 32.21 24.45
C LEU A 213 -11.68 32.25 25.96
N HIS A 214 -11.53 31.11 26.65
CA HIS A 214 -11.41 31.08 28.12
C HIS A 214 -10.05 31.63 28.63
N LYS A 215 -9.00 31.61 27.80
CA LYS A 215 -7.66 32.18 28.16
C LYS A 215 -7.64 33.71 28.00
N LYS A 216 -8.61 34.31 27.31
CA LYS A 216 -8.69 35.77 27.06
C LYS A 216 -9.61 36.50 28.06
N VAL A 217 -10.27 35.78 28.95
CA VAL A 217 -11.08 36.32 30.06
C VAL A 217 -10.31 36.13 31.37
#